data_f397adfd15b849bd5ee5f755b1fd32dc
#
_entry.id   f397adfd15b849bd5ee5f755b1fd32dc
#
_cell.length_a   1.000
_cell.length_b   1.000
_cell.length_c   1.000
_cell.angle_alpha   90.00
_cell.angle_beta   90.00
_cell.angle_gamma   90.00
#
_symmetry.space_group_name_H-M   'P 1'
#
loop_
_entity.id
_entity.type
_entity.pdbx_description
1 polymer ?
#
loop_
_entity_poly.entity_id
_entity_poly.type
_entity_poly.pdbx_seq_one_letter_code
_entity_poly.pdbx_strand_id
1 'polypeptide(L)'
;MHCNVWSKFKNSTIIHLAKRSSKLNNFPGLYDNLIAGGQPIDLSIKDNFYKEAFEEAGLSQEQSSHAQRSNTVHYQHNENKNFNSAIIFNYHLEKSDDMKFSNQDGEVESFFSIEIEKLYKILEKNYLKPNCVIPLIDFFILKEGDFVPKSVIVEIKRLFNTNE
;
A
#
# COMPACT_ATOMS: atom_id res chain seq x y z
N MET A 1 -5.30 -7.08 2.69
CA MET A 1 -4.00 -7.05 1.97
C MET A 1 -3.75 -5.67 1.40
N HIS A 2 -2.48 -5.28 1.20
CA HIS A 2 -2.11 -3.99 0.62
C HIS A 2 -0.96 -4.17 -0.38
N CYS A 3 -0.96 -3.39 -1.46
CA CYS A 3 0.13 -3.39 -2.43
C CYS A 3 0.61 -1.98 -2.74
N ASN A 4 1.89 -1.74 -2.53
CA ASN A 4 2.57 -0.57 -3.06
C ASN A 4 2.91 -0.81 -4.52
N VAL A 5 2.36 -0.01 -5.41
CA VAL A 5 2.75 0.01 -6.81
C VAL A 5 3.70 1.18 -7.02
N TRP A 6 4.82 0.92 -7.66
CA TRP A 6 5.89 1.89 -7.83
C TRP A 6 6.50 1.81 -9.23
N SER A 7 7.16 2.87 -9.66
CA SER A 7 7.94 2.90 -10.90
C SER A 7 9.18 3.75 -10.74
N LYS A 8 10.14 3.61 -11.65
CA LYS A 8 11.28 4.53 -11.75
C LYS A 8 11.02 5.57 -12.84
N PHE A 9 11.31 6.82 -12.52
CA PHE A 9 11.31 7.89 -13.49
C PHE A 9 12.57 8.74 -13.32
N LYS A 10 13.46 8.69 -14.31
CA LYS A 10 14.83 9.25 -14.21
C LYS A 10 15.55 8.67 -12.99
N ASN A 11 15.93 9.52 -12.04
CA ASN A 11 16.62 9.13 -10.80
C ASN A 11 15.70 9.04 -9.59
N SER A 12 14.38 9.24 -9.78
CA SER A 12 13.40 9.20 -8.68
C SER A 12 12.55 7.93 -8.74
N THR A 13 12.12 7.48 -7.58
CA THR A 13 11.07 6.46 -7.45
C THR A 13 9.72 7.14 -7.29
N ILE A 14 8.77 6.69 -8.07
CA ILE A 14 7.40 7.16 -8.05
C ILE A 14 6.55 6.12 -7.32
N ILE A 15 5.78 6.56 -6.34
CA ILE A 15 4.75 5.76 -5.69
C ILE A 15 3.40 6.11 -6.32
N HIS A 16 2.65 5.09 -6.68
CA HIS A 16 1.30 5.22 -7.21
C HIS A 16 0.29 4.92 -6.09
N LEU A 17 -0.64 5.83 -5.88
CA LEU A 17 -1.67 5.77 -4.84
C LEU A 17 -3.06 5.83 -5.47
N ALA A 18 -4.03 5.27 -4.79
CA ALA A 18 -5.45 5.42 -5.10
C ALA A 18 -6.06 6.51 -4.21
N LYS A 19 -6.87 7.39 -4.77
CA LYS A 19 -7.71 8.29 -3.99
C LYS A 19 -9.06 7.61 -3.78
N ARG A 20 -9.41 7.35 -2.54
CA ARG A 20 -10.65 6.71 -2.13
C ARG A 20 -11.85 7.55 -2.53
N SER A 21 -12.90 6.89 -2.99
CA SER A 21 -14.16 7.55 -3.34
C SER A 21 -14.72 8.32 -2.13
N SER A 22 -15.22 9.53 -2.40
CA SER A 22 -15.91 10.33 -1.39
C SER A 22 -17.23 9.72 -0.89
N LYS A 23 -17.72 8.67 -1.56
CA LYS A 23 -18.94 7.93 -1.21
C LYS A 23 -18.71 6.81 -0.21
N LEU A 24 -17.47 6.45 0.07
CA LEU A 24 -17.15 5.38 1.03
C LEU A 24 -17.42 5.81 2.46
N ASN A 25 -17.89 4.87 3.29
CA ASN A 25 -18.17 5.11 4.70
C ASN A 25 -16.88 5.30 5.53
N ASN A 26 -15.79 4.62 5.14
CA ASN A 26 -14.55 4.63 5.89
C ASN A 26 -13.46 5.39 5.12
N PHE A 27 -12.89 6.42 5.76
CA PHE A 27 -11.80 7.22 5.20
C PHE A 27 -12.07 7.78 3.78
N PRO A 28 -13.25 8.45 3.52
CA PRO A 28 -13.57 9.00 2.21
C PRO A 28 -12.56 10.06 1.80
N GLY A 29 -12.16 10.03 0.53
CA GLY A 29 -11.29 11.04 -0.08
C GLY A 29 -9.82 11.01 0.35
N LEU A 30 -9.42 10.12 1.26
CA LEU A 30 -8.02 9.92 1.61
C LEU A 30 -7.30 9.11 0.51
N TYR A 31 -5.99 9.21 0.50
CA TYR A 31 -5.15 8.33 -0.31
C TYR A 31 -5.00 6.95 0.36
N ASP A 32 -4.96 5.92 -0.44
CA ASP A 32 -4.73 4.53 -0.07
C ASP A 32 -3.54 3.97 -0.88
N ASN A 33 -3.01 2.82 -0.49
CA ASN A 33 -2.14 2.06 -1.38
C ASN A 33 -2.93 1.79 -2.68
N LEU A 34 -2.23 1.61 -3.80
CA LEU A 34 -2.91 1.49 -5.10
C LEU A 34 -3.91 0.33 -5.14
N ILE A 35 -3.61 -0.74 -4.39
CA ILE A 35 -4.46 -1.91 -4.24
C ILE A 35 -4.54 -2.21 -2.73
N ALA A 36 -5.73 -2.22 -2.15
CA ALA A 36 -5.92 -2.45 -0.72
C ALA A 36 -7.32 -2.97 -0.40
N GLY A 37 -7.43 -4.24 -0.06
CA GLY A 37 -8.71 -4.86 0.25
C GLY A 37 -8.72 -5.74 1.51
N GLY A 38 -9.90 -6.00 2.02
CA GLY A 38 -10.12 -6.97 3.08
C GLY A 38 -9.84 -8.40 2.61
N GLN A 39 -9.54 -9.32 3.54
CA GLN A 39 -9.34 -10.73 3.21
C GLN A 39 -10.62 -11.53 3.52
N PRO A 40 -11.36 -11.96 2.49
CA PRO A 40 -12.49 -12.86 2.68
C PRO A 40 -12.03 -14.24 3.18
N ILE A 41 -12.90 -14.92 3.91
CA ILE A 41 -12.57 -16.23 4.50
C ILE A 41 -12.48 -17.34 3.46
N ASP A 42 -13.16 -17.19 2.36
CA ASP A 42 -13.33 -18.19 1.28
C ASP A 42 -12.34 -18.04 0.12
N LEU A 43 -11.48 -17.03 0.17
CA LEU A 43 -10.44 -16.81 -0.85
C LEU A 43 -9.04 -17.01 -0.27
N SER A 44 -8.16 -17.58 -1.11
CA SER A 44 -6.73 -17.52 -0.79
C SER A 44 -6.22 -16.06 -0.83
N ILE A 45 -5.16 -15.79 -0.07
CA ILE A 45 -4.53 -14.45 -0.07
C ILE A 45 -4.13 -14.03 -1.50
N LYS A 46 -3.67 -14.98 -2.31
CA LYS A 46 -3.24 -14.75 -3.68
C LYS A 46 -4.42 -14.44 -4.61
N ASP A 47 -5.51 -15.22 -4.50
CA ASP A 47 -6.69 -15.01 -5.33
C ASP A 47 -7.38 -13.70 -4.98
N ASN A 48 -7.45 -13.38 -3.68
CA ASN A 48 -7.95 -12.09 -3.23
C ASN A 48 -7.08 -10.94 -3.76
N PHE A 49 -5.75 -11.09 -3.76
CA PHE A 49 -4.86 -10.08 -4.34
C PHE A 49 -5.18 -9.81 -5.82
N TYR A 50 -5.38 -10.84 -6.62
CA TYR A 50 -5.74 -10.70 -8.04
C TYR A 50 -7.11 -10.05 -8.23
N LYS A 51 -8.07 -10.42 -7.39
CA LYS A 51 -9.40 -9.82 -7.37
C LYS A 51 -9.32 -8.31 -7.11
N GLU A 52 -8.69 -7.90 -6.01
CA GLU A 52 -8.55 -6.49 -5.64
C GLU A 52 -7.73 -5.70 -6.67
N ALA A 53 -6.68 -6.29 -7.24
CA ALA A 53 -5.87 -5.68 -8.29
C ALA A 53 -6.71 -5.37 -9.55
N PHE A 54 -7.64 -6.23 -9.88
CA PHE A 54 -8.57 -5.99 -10.98
C PHE A 54 -9.65 -4.97 -10.59
N GLU A 55 -10.32 -5.13 -9.46
CA GLU A 55 -11.45 -4.29 -9.06
C GLU A 55 -11.01 -2.84 -8.81
N GLU A 56 -9.95 -2.61 -8.06
CA GLU A 56 -9.50 -1.27 -7.68
C GLU A 56 -8.60 -0.61 -8.75
N ALA A 57 -7.78 -1.39 -9.47
CA ALA A 57 -6.77 -0.84 -10.37
C ALA A 57 -6.90 -1.28 -11.83
N GLY A 58 -7.81 -2.20 -12.17
CA GLY A 58 -8.01 -2.71 -13.53
C GLY A 58 -6.85 -3.54 -14.06
N LEU A 59 -5.99 -4.05 -13.18
CA LEU A 59 -4.85 -4.86 -13.57
C LEU A 59 -5.27 -6.30 -13.87
N SER A 60 -4.78 -6.84 -14.98
CA SER A 60 -4.98 -8.26 -15.28
C SER A 60 -4.24 -9.16 -14.28
N GLN A 61 -4.65 -10.43 -14.23
CA GLN A 61 -3.95 -11.42 -13.41
C GLN A 61 -2.49 -11.60 -13.85
N GLU A 62 -2.21 -11.50 -15.14
CA GLU A 62 -0.84 -11.55 -15.66
C GLU A 62 -0.01 -10.38 -15.11
N GLN A 63 -0.50 -9.14 -15.24
CA GLN A 63 0.18 -7.94 -14.74
C GLN A 63 0.38 -8.00 -13.22
N SER A 64 -0.64 -8.37 -12.45
CA SER A 64 -0.57 -8.45 -11.00
C SER A 64 0.26 -9.65 -10.49
N SER A 65 0.47 -10.69 -11.31
CA SER A 65 1.30 -11.85 -10.94
C SER A 65 2.78 -11.51 -10.72
N HIS A 66 3.25 -10.38 -11.24
CA HIS A 66 4.62 -9.87 -11.00
C HIS A 66 4.79 -9.24 -9.62
N ALA A 67 3.73 -9.06 -8.85
CA ALA A 67 3.81 -8.53 -7.50
C ALA A 67 4.60 -9.49 -6.58
N GLN A 68 5.51 -8.92 -5.82
CA GLN A 68 6.29 -9.64 -4.82
C GLN A 68 5.61 -9.53 -3.47
N ARG A 69 5.28 -10.67 -2.86
CA ARG A 69 4.84 -10.71 -1.48
C ARG A 69 6.02 -10.41 -0.56
N SER A 70 5.81 -9.50 0.37
CA SER A 70 6.78 -9.12 1.38
C SER A 70 6.31 -9.55 2.78
N ASN A 71 6.61 -8.76 3.81
CA ASN A 71 6.31 -9.09 5.19
C ASN A 71 4.81 -9.11 5.49
N THR A 72 4.44 -9.95 6.44
CA THR A 72 3.12 -9.92 7.07
C THR A 72 3.26 -9.17 8.38
N VAL A 73 2.46 -8.13 8.56
CA VAL A 73 2.53 -7.28 9.76
C VAL A 73 1.26 -7.42 10.58
N HIS A 74 1.42 -7.76 11.85
CA HIS A 74 0.35 -7.69 12.84
C HIS A 74 0.40 -6.32 13.50
N TYR A 75 -0.72 -5.62 13.55
CA TYR A 75 -0.80 -4.37 14.29
C TYR A 75 -2.05 -4.32 15.16
N GLN A 76 -1.94 -3.57 16.22
CA GLN A 76 -3.02 -3.37 17.19
C GLN A 76 -3.10 -1.89 17.51
N HIS A 77 -4.30 -1.37 17.59
CA HIS A 77 -4.52 0.01 18.01
C HIS A 77 -5.86 0.17 18.74
N ASN A 78 -5.89 1.13 19.63
CA ASN A 78 -7.11 1.53 20.32
C ASN A 78 -7.70 2.76 19.64
N GLU A 79 -8.95 2.68 19.25
CA GLU A 79 -9.68 3.81 18.68
C GLU A 79 -11.06 3.89 19.35
N ASN A 80 -11.37 5.04 19.93
CA ASN A 80 -12.69 5.31 20.55
C ASN A 80 -13.16 4.20 21.51
N LYS A 81 -12.26 3.67 22.37
CA LYS A 81 -12.49 2.55 23.30
C LYS A 81 -12.65 1.17 22.62
N ASN A 82 -12.48 1.08 21.30
CA ASN A 82 -12.47 -0.18 20.59
C ASN A 82 -11.01 -0.64 20.40
N PHE A 83 -10.77 -1.90 20.71
CA PHE A 83 -9.50 -2.55 20.41
C PHE A 83 -9.58 -3.16 19.01
N ASN A 84 -8.73 -2.67 18.12
CA ASN A 84 -8.59 -3.18 16.75
C ASN A 84 -7.30 -3.98 16.62
N SER A 85 -7.42 -5.19 16.13
CA SER A 85 -6.28 -6.06 15.80
C SER A 85 -6.42 -6.52 14.36
N ALA A 86 -5.38 -6.34 13.56
CA ALA A 86 -5.41 -6.70 12.15
C ALA A 86 -4.07 -7.26 11.68
N ILE A 87 -4.14 -8.02 10.59
CA ILE A 87 -3.00 -8.58 9.86
C ILE A 87 -2.98 -7.94 8.48
N ILE A 88 -1.85 -7.36 8.09
CA ILE A 88 -1.62 -6.85 6.75
C ILE A 88 -0.67 -7.79 6.00
N PHE A 89 -1.12 -8.28 4.85
CA PHE A 89 -0.28 -8.97 3.89
C PHE A 89 0.22 -7.95 2.87
N ASN A 90 1.52 -7.69 2.90
CA ASN A 90 2.14 -6.68 2.05
C ASN A 90 2.59 -7.26 0.71
N TYR A 91 2.37 -6.49 -0.35
CA TYR A 91 2.84 -6.74 -1.70
C TYR A 91 3.50 -5.48 -2.27
N HIS A 92 4.44 -5.68 -3.18
CA HIS A 92 5.09 -4.62 -3.96
C HIS A 92 5.09 -4.99 -5.43
N LEU A 93 4.65 -4.09 -6.28
CA LEU A 93 4.57 -4.28 -7.72
C LEU A 93 5.28 -3.14 -8.44
N GLU A 94 6.26 -3.48 -9.26
CA GLU A 94 6.84 -2.51 -10.17
C GLU A 94 5.90 -2.34 -11.37
N LYS A 95 5.49 -1.10 -11.62
CA LYS A 95 4.63 -0.75 -12.73
C LYS A 95 5.38 -0.86 -14.05
N SER A 96 4.91 -1.68 -14.97
CA SER A 96 5.34 -1.70 -16.37
C SER A 96 4.60 -0.66 -17.22
N ASP A 97 5.13 -0.35 -18.39
CA ASP A 97 4.59 0.70 -19.27
C ASP A 97 3.19 0.39 -19.81
N ASP A 98 2.85 -0.89 -19.95
CA ASP A 98 1.53 -1.37 -20.38
C ASP A 98 0.44 -1.27 -19.31
N MET A 99 0.82 -1.12 -18.04
CA MET A 99 -0.13 -1.00 -16.94
C MET A 99 -0.80 0.38 -16.97
N LYS A 100 -2.11 0.39 -17.20
CA LYS A 100 -2.98 1.57 -17.09
C LYS A 100 -3.99 1.32 -15.98
N PHE A 101 -4.04 2.23 -15.01
CA PHE A 101 -4.94 2.08 -13.88
C PHE A 101 -6.35 2.53 -14.25
N SER A 102 -7.34 1.71 -13.90
CA SER A 102 -8.76 2.01 -14.06
C SER A 102 -9.56 1.33 -12.94
N ASN A 103 -10.42 2.09 -12.31
CA ASN A 103 -11.30 1.58 -11.27
C ASN A 103 -12.48 0.81 -11.88
N GLN A 104 -12.82 -0.37 -11.35
CA GLN A 104 -13.90 -1.22 -11.85
C GLN A 104 -15.10 -1.28 -10.90
N ASP A 105 -14.91 -1.05 -9.59
CA ASP A 105 -15.93 -1.24 -8.55
C ASP A 105 -16.52 0.08 -7.97
N GLY A 106 -15.90 1.21 -8.29
CA GLY A 106 -16.32 2.53 -7.80
C GLY A 106 -15.74 2.94 -6.45
N GLU A 107 -14.85 2.14 -5.86
CA GLU A 107 -14.18 2.47 -4.60
C GLU A 107 -13.05 3.49 -4.77
N VAL A 108 -12.45 3.57 -5.94
CA VAL A 108 -11.39 4.52 -6.29
C VAL A 108 -11.93 5.68 -7.13
N GLU A 109 -11.75 6.91 -6.67
CA GLU A 109 -12.15 8.14 -7.40
C GLU A 109 -11.13 8.52 -8.47
N SER A 110 -9.84 8.41 -8.17
CA SER A 110 -8.74 8.76 -9.07
C SER A 110 -7.42 8.13 -8.63
N PHE A 111 -6.45 8.12 -9.55
CA PHE A 111 -5.10 7.65 -9.27
C PHE A 111 -4.14 8.84 -9.18
N PHE A 112 -3.18 8.74 -8.27
CA PHE A 112 -2.21 9.78 -8.00
C PHE A 112 -0.80 9.19 -7.99
N SER A 113 0.14 9.90 -8.58
CA SER A 113 1.55 9.50 -8.61
C SER A 113 2.40 10.58 -7.97
N ILE A 114 3.29 10.17 -7.07
CA ILE A 114 4.13 11.09 -6.32
C ILE A 114 5.57 10.58 -6.25
N GLU A 115 6.53 11.47 -6.42
CA GLU A 115 7.92 11.17 -6.09
C GLU A 115 8.04 10.83 -4.61
N ILE A 116 8.76 9.77 -4.31
CA ILE A 116 8.85 9.24 -2.95
C ILE A 116 9.41 10.28 -1.96
N GLU A 117 10.31 11.14 -2.42
CA GLU A 117 10.89 12.23 -1.64
C GLU A 117 9.86 13.30 -1.24
N LYS A 118 8.71 13.33 -1.94
CA LYS A 118 7.61 14.27 -1.67
C LYS A 118 6.46 13.64 -0.87
N LEU A 119 6.53 12.33 -0.60
CA LEU A 119 5.48 11.58 0.10
C LEU A 119 5.21 12.15 1.50
N TYR A 120 6.23 12.70 2.17
CA TYR A 120 6.09 13.32 3.49
C TYR A 120 5.00 14.41 3.52
N LYS A 121 4.77 15.13 2.39
CA LYS A 121 3.73 16.17 2.30
C LYS A 121 2.31 15.62 2.46
N ILE A 122 2.10 14.37 2.02
CA ILE A 122 0.83 13.66 2.19
C ILE A 122 0.69 13.19 3.63
N LEU A 123 1.79 12.68 4.21
CA LEU A 123 1.83 12.20 5.59
C LEU A 123 1.61 13.34 6.61
N GLU A 124 2.31 14.47 6.45
CA GLU A 124 2.16 15.65 7.32
C GLU A 124 0.73 16.20 7.35
N LYS A 125 0.01 16.09 6.23
CA LYS A 125 -1.37 16.57 6.11
C LYS A 125 -2.42 15.53 6.51
N ASN A 126 -1.99 14.34 6.94
CA ASN A 126 -2.88 13.21 7.25
C ASN A 126 -3.82 12.85 6.07
N TYR A 127 -3.34 12.99 4.83
CA TYR A 127 -4.11 12.66 3.63
C TYR A 127 -4.01 11.17 3.26
N LEU A 128 -3.13 10.41 3.90
CA LEU A 128 -3.03 8.97 3.72
C LEU A 128 -3.87 8.24 4.78
N LYS A 129 -4.60 7.22 4.37
CA LYS A 129 -5.32 6.33 5.28
C LYS A 129 -4.32 5.71 6.28
N PRO A 130 -4.59 5.72 7.59
CA PRO A 130 -3.57 5.45 8.62
C PRO A 130 -2.83 4.12 8.46
N ASN A 131 -3.53 3.03 8.15
CA ASN A 131 -2.91 1.71 8.00
C ASN A 131 -2.05 1.56 6.75
N CYS A 132 -2.15 2.48 5.77
CA CYS A 132 -1.33 2.48 4.55
C CYS A 132 0.12 2.90 4.80
N VAL A 133 0.42 3.48 5.97
CA VAL A 133 1.79 3.80 6.37
C VAL A 133 2.62 2.52 6.58
N ILE A 134 2.00 1.44 7.08
CA ILE A 134 2.67 0.17 7.35
C ILE A 134 3.27 -0.45 6.08
N PRO A 135 2.50 -0.62 4.98
CA PRO A 135 3.05 -1.09 3.70
C PRO A 135 4.14 -0.19 3.12
N LEU A 136 4.04 1.13 3.32
CA LEU A 136 5.09 2.06 2.87
C LEU A 136 6.39 1.87 3.65
N ILE A 137 6.32 1.66 4.96
CA ILE A 137 7.49 1.35 5.79
C ILE A 137 8.13 0.04 5.33
N ASP A 138 7.32 -0.98 5.06
CA ASP A 138 7.79 -2.27 4.53
C ASP A 138 8.51 -2.08 3.18
N PHE A 139 7.98 -1.24 2.30
CA PHE A 139 8.62 -0.87 1.04
C PHE A 139 9.98 -0.17 1.24
N PHE A 140 10.08 0.76 2.19
CA PHE A 140 11.34 1.43 2.52
C PHE A 140 12.39 0.44 3.05
N ILE A 141 11.99 -0.54 3.86
CA ILE A 141 12.87 -1.60 4.34
C ILE A 141 13.37 -2.45 3.18
N LEU A 142 12.49 -2.82 2.24
CA LEU A 142 12.83 -3.64 1.07
C LEU A 142 13.81 -2.93 0.13
N LYS A 143 13.66 -1.62 -0.01
CA LYS A 143 14.51 -0.76 -0.86
C LYS A 143 15.63 -0.11 -0.06
N GLU A 144 16.26 -0.86 0.84
CA GLU A 144 17.33 -0.40 1.73
C GLU A 144 18.36 0.51 1.05
N GLY A 145 18.52 1.72 1.60
CA GLY A 145 19.54 2.66 1.16
C GLY A 145 19.14 3.56 -0.01
N ASP A 146 18.00 3.30 -0.68
CA ASP A 146 17.58 4.12 -1.82
C ASP A 146 16.93 5.45 -1.38
N PHE A 147 16.21 5.48 -0.23
CA PHE A 147 15.38 6.61 0.14
C PHE A 147 15.50 7.07 1.59
N VAL A 148 16.00 6.22 2.46
CA VAL A 148 16.07 6.46 3.90
C VAL A 148 17.47 6.15 4.40
N PRO A 149 18.05 6.98 5.29
CA PRO A 149 19.35 6.68 5.87
C PRO A 149 19.38 5.30 6.51
N LYS A 150 20.48 4.56 6.35
CA LYS A 150 20.64 3.20 6.91
C LYS A 150 20.37 3.15 8.42
N SER A 151 20.75 4.19 9.16
CA SER A 151 20.49 4.28 10.61
C SER A 151 18.99 4.28 10.94
N VAL A 152 18.17 4.93 10.12
CA VAL A 152 16.71 4.95 10.28
C VAL A 152 16.12 3.58 9.93
N ILE A 153 16.62 2.92 8.87
CA ILE A 153 16.19 1.56 8.52
C ILE A 153 16.49 0.57 9.66
N VAL A 154 17.67 0.67 10.29
CA VAL A 154 18.01 -0.19 11.44
C VAL A 154 17.04 0.02 12.60
N GLU A 155 16.67 1.26 12.90
CA GLU A 155 15.73 1.55 13.98
C GLU A 155 14.32 1.05 13.65
N ILE A 156 13.87 1.25 12.41
CA ILE A 156 12.58 0.72 11.93
C ILE A 156 12.58 -0.82 12.06
N LYS A 157 13.61 -1.51 11.57
CA LYS A 157 13.71 -2.98 11.70
C LYS A 157 13.66 -3.42 13.16
N ARG A 158 14.33 -2.69 14.05
CA ARG A 158 14.27 -2.99 15.48
C ARG A 158 12.85 -2.90 16.02
N LEU A 159 12.09 -1.86 15.65
CA LEU A 159 10.71 -1.68 16.07
C LEU A 159 9.77 -2.79 15.54
N PHE A 160 10.02 -3.31 14.34
CA PHE A 160 9.25 -4.41 13.78
C PHE A 160 9.60 -5.79 14.37
N ASN A 161 10.85 -5.98 14.83
CA ASN A 161 11.35 -7.25 15.38
C ASN A 161 11.24 -7.37 16.90
N THR A 162 10.75 -6.37 17.60
CA THR A 162 10.63 -6.38 19.07
C THR A 162 9.43 -7.17 19.61
N ASN A 163 8.73 -7.91 18.76
CA ASN A 163 7.58 -8.75 19.12
C ASN A 163 7.84 -10.26 18.95
N GLU A 164 9.12 -10.71 19.09
CA GLU A 164 9.43 -12.11 19.30
C GLU A 164 9.52 -12.45 20.79
#